data_3ab09e893df046aa8a1d0d8e9548a38a
#
_entry.id   3ab09e893df046aa8a1d0d8e9548a38a
#
_cell.length_a   1.000
_cell.length_b   1.000
_cell.length_c   1.000
_cell.angle_alpha   90.00
_cell.angle_beta   90.00
_cell.angle_gamma   90.00
#
_symmetry.space_group_name_H-M   'P 1'
#
loop_
_entity.id
_entity.type
_entity.pdbx_description
1 polymer ?
#
loop_
_entity_poly.entity_id
_entity_poly.type
_entity_poly.pdbx_seq_one_letter_code
_entity_poly.pdbx_strand_id
1 'polypeptide(L)'
;MVNTFIITPETGVPLXKKSASIKLFEDLLKIHRSLGIPKIGKYIVGSSAIIFFLFLLTSGLFLWWKKYKSNFKKGIKIKWKRNRKRFNYDVHKSLGIFFSLPLAVMAFSGGYFTYNSYYKDGLKLIDGFIGNKQPEKKIEAGTGIDILHLLETPDNQYALRAIYFPQDGNEVYQFRYIKNRFINPGLRKTRELKLDNNSNTIYSSSFNDDPVSEQIAAQFYPIHIGDMAGMLGRI
;
A
#
# COMPACT_ATOMS: atom_id res chain seq x y z
N MET A 1 -12.57 -20.89 -1.30
CA MET A 1 -11.40 -20.66 -0.41
C MET A 1 -10.14 -20.80 -1.22
N VAL A 2 -9.29 -19.79 -1.24
CA VAL A 2 -7.99 -19.89 -1.89
C VAL A 2 -7.03 -20.60 -0.93
N ASN A 3 -6.57 -21.79 -1.31
CA ASN A 3 -5.56 -22.50 -0.54
C ASN A 3 -4.18 -21.97 -0.89
N THR A 4 -3.51 -21.38 0.08
CA THR A 4 -2.15 -20.87 -0.08
C THR A 4 -1.17 -21.91 0.44
N PHE A 5 -0.31 -22.38 -0.43
CA PHE A 5 0.76 -23.32 -0.08
C PHE A 5 2.09 -22.61 -0.11
N ILE A 6 2.95 -22.94 0.82
CA ILE A 6 4.36 -22.54 0.78
C ILE A 6 5.10 -23.73 0.17
N ILE A 7 5.83 -23.48 -0.91
CA ILE A 7 6.62 -24.52 -1.59
C ILE A 7 8.11 -24.19 -1.53
N THR A 8 8.95 -25.19 -1.53
CA THR A 8 10.40 -25.01 -1.68
C THR A 8 10.68 -24.61 -3.13
N PRO A 9 11.42 -23.53 -3.38
CA PRO A 9 11.67 -23.07 -4.75
C PRO A 9 12.42 -24.10 -5.61
N GLU A 10 13.31 -24.87 -4.99
CA GLU A 10 14.18 -25.83 -5.70
C GLU A 10 13.47 -27.13 -6.09
N THR A 11 12.54 -27.59 -5.27
CA THR A 11 11.94 -28.94 -5.45
C THR A 11 10.45 -28.89 -5.75
N GLY A 12 9.81 -27.73 -5.58
CA GLY A 12 8.36 -27.60 -5.73
C GLY A 12 7.55 -28.34 -4.65
N VAL A 13 8.23 -28.92 -3.65
CA VAL A 13 7.55 -29.72 -2.61
C VAL A 13 6.80 -28.78 -1.67
N PRO A 14 5.50 -29.05 -1.40
CA PRO A 14 4.75 -28.24 -0.45
C PRO A 14 5.29 -28.40 0.97
N LEU A 15 5.62 -27.28 1.58
CA LEU A 15 6.03 -27.24 2.98
C LEU A 15 4.80 -27.31 3.83
N UNK A 16 4.93 -28.10 4.54
CA UNK A 16 3.84 -28.48 5.27
C UNK A 16 2.87 -27.42 5.69
N LYS A 17 2.93 -27.33 6.81
CA LYS A 17 1.99 -26.35 7.37
C LYS A 17 2.69 -25.02 7.63
N LYS A 18 1.95 -23.96 7.49
CA LYS A 18 2.39 -22.61 7.90
C LYS A 18 2.79 -22.61 9.37
N SER A 19 3.88 -21.92 9.70
CA SER A 19 4.28 -21.76 11.10
C SER A 19 3.21 -20.99 11.89
N ALA A 20 3.19 -21.20 13.20
CA ALA A 20 2.26 -20.49 14.10
C ALA A 20 2.42 -18.97 14.00
N SER A 21 3.66 -18.49 13.81
CA SER A 21 3.94 -17.07 13.62
C SER A 21 3.28 -16.49 12.37
N ILE A 22 3.40 -17.20 11.24
CA ILE A 22 2.77 -16.78 9.97
C ILE A 22 1.26 -16.68 10.15
N LYS A 23 0.65 -17.69 10.77
CA LYS A 23 -0.79 -17.71 11.02
C LYS A 23 -1.23 -16.54 11.91
N LEU A 24 -0.48 -16.27 12.98
CA LEU A 24 -0.74 -15.13 13.87
C LEU A 24 -0.75 -13.82 13.09
N PHE A 25 0.28 -13.58 12.26
CA PHE A 25 0.36 -12.35 11.46
C PHE A 25 -0.78 -12.25 10.43
N GLU A 26 -1.19 -13.36 9.82
CA GLU A 26 -2.34 -13.39 8.92
C GLU A 26 -3.64 -13.01 9.64
N ASP A 27 -3.84 -13.53 10.85
CA ASP A 27 -5.02 -13.22 11.66
C ASP A 27 -5.02 -11.75 12.12
N LEU A 28 -3.87 -11.22 12.56
CA LEU A 28 -3.71 -9.80 12.91
C LEU A 28 -3.99 -8.90 11.70
N LEU A 29 -3.48 -9.28 10.53
CA LEU A 29 -3.70 -8.53 9.29
C LEU A 29 -5.19 -8.55 8.90
N LYS A 30 -5.86 -9.68 9.07
CA LYS A 30 -7.29 -9.83 8.82
C LYS A 30 -8.11 -8.93 9.76
N ILE A 31 -7.74 -8.88 11.05
CA ILE A 31 -8.37 -7.98 12.03
C ILE A 31 -8.14 -6.53 11.61
N HIS A 32 -6.90 -6.18 11.28
CA HIS A 32 -6.53 -4.81 10.87
C HIS A 32 -7.33 -4.34 9.64
N ARG A 33 -7.51 -5.22 8.65
CA ARG A 33 -8.17 -4.86 7.38
C ARG A 33 -9.71 -4.88 7.46
N SER A 34 -10.30 -5.72 8.32
CA SER A 34 -11.74 -5.97 8.27
C SER A 34 -12.36 -6.39 9.61
N LEU A 35 -11.64 -6.26 10.72
CA LEU A 35 -12.07 -6.76 12.04
C LEU A 35 -12.46 -8.26 12.01
N GLY A 36 -12.00 -9.00 10.99
CA GLY A 36 -12.40 -10.39 10.77
C GLY A 36 -13.81 -10.56 10.20
N ILE A 37 -14.54 -9.47 9.94
CA ILE A 37 -15.93 -9.50 9.46
C ILE A 37 -15.93 -9.53 7.92
N PRO A 38 -16.49 -10.59 7.27
CA PRO A 38 -16.55 -10.64 5.82
C PRO A 38 -17.39 -9.52 5.21
N LYS A 39 -17.04 -9.08 4.00
CA LYS A 39 -17.75 -8.09 3.17
C LYS A 39 -17.82 -6.69 3.79
N ILE A 40 -18.45 -6.53 4.97
CA ILE A 40 -18.73 -5.23 5.61
C ILE A 40 -17.53 -4.70 6.39
N GLY A 41 -16.72 -5.57 6.99
CA GLY A 41 -15.64 -5.18 7.90
C GLY A 41 -14.66 -4.19 7.30
N LYS A 42 -14.30 -4.33 6.02
CA LYS A 42 -13.40 -3.39 5.36
C LYS A 42 -13.96 -1.97 5.31
N TYR A 43 -15.27 -1.83 5.14
CA TYR A 43 -15.93 -0.52 5.10
C TYR A 43 -15.97 0.12 6.50
N ILE A 44 -16.19 -0.71 7.54
CA ILE A 44 -16.15 -0.22 8.94
C ILE A 44 -14.75 0.36 9.23
N VAL A 45 -13.69 -0.41 8.94
CA VAL A 45 -12.30 0.01 9.18
C VAL A 45 -11.95 1.26 8.35
N GLY A 46 -12.25 1.24 7.04
CA GLY A 46 -11.94 2.35 6.14
C GLY A 46 -12.69 3.63 6.49
N SER A 47 -14.00 3.53 6.80
CA SER A 47 -14.80 4.69 7.24
C SER A 47 -14.26 5.24 8.55
N SER A 48 -13.93 4.37 9.51
CA SER A 48 -13.37 4.79 10.80
C SER A 48 -12.06 5.56 10.61
N ALA A 49 -11.20 5.09 9.70
CA ALA A 49 -9.92 5.77 9.39
C ALA A 49 -10.17 7.18 8.81
N ILE A 50 -11.12 7.30 7.89
CA ILE A 50 -11.48 8.59 7.28
C ILE A 50 -12.09 9.54 8.31
N ILE A 51 -13.02 9.06 9.15
CA ILE A 51 -13.64 9.83 10.23
C ILE A 51 -12.55 10.32 11.21
N PHE A 52 -11.65 9.43 11.60
CA PHE A 52 -10.51 9.78 12.45
C PHE A 52 -9.69 10.91 11.83
N PHE A 53 -9.34 10.77 10.55
CA PHE A 53 -8.55 11.78 9.83
C PHE A 53 -9.25 13.13 9.74
N LEU A 54 -10.51 13.12 9.27
CA LEU A 54 -11.25 14.36 8.99
C LEU A 54 -11.66 15.11 10.28
N PHE A 55 -12.04 14.40 11.33
CA PHE A 55 -12.60 15.04 12.52
C PHE A 55 -11.64 15.06 13.71
N LEU A 56 -11.15 13.89 14.14
CA LEU A 56 -10.35 13.83 15.36
C LEU A 56 -8.97 14.43 15.18
N LEU A 57 -8.30 14.08 14.09
CA LEU A 57 -6.93 14.55 13.85
C LEU A 57 -6.91 16.05 13.53
N THR A 58 -7.77 16.49 12.61
CA THR A 58 -7.80 17.90 12.21
C THR A 58 -8.25 18.81 13.37
N SER A 59 -9.29 18.42 14.12
CA SER A 59 -9.75 19.19 15.28
C SER A 59 -8.67 19.22 16.38
N GLY A 60 -8.00 18.08 16.61
CA GLY A 60 -6.91 18.00 17.58
C GLY A 60 -5.76 18.93 17.23
N LEU A 61 -5.34 18.94 15.96
CA LEU A 61 -4.30 19.84 15.46
C LEU A 61 -4.72 21.31 15.58
N PHE A 62 -5.96 21.63 15.22
CA PHE A 62 -6.51 22.99 15.30
C PHE A 62 -6.50 23.48 16.75
N LEU A 63 -7.01 22.68 17.69
CA LEU A 63 -7.05 23.02 19.12
C LEU A 63 -5.64 23.20 19.68
N TRP A 64 -4.72 22.29 19.30
CA TRP A 64 -3.32 22.38 19.72
C TRP A 64 -2.68 23.66 19.18
N TRP A 65 -2.85 23.94 17.88
CA TRP A 65 -2.30 25.15 17.21
C TRP A 65 -2.83 26.43 17.86
N LYS A 66 -4.16 26.55 18.02
CA LYS A 66 -4.79 27.72 18.65
C LYS A 66 -4.20 28.01 20.02
N LYS A 67 -3.88 26.99 20.80
CA LYS A 67 -3.40 27.14 22.18
C LYS A 67 -1.88 27.32 22.29
N TYR A 68 -1.10 26.73 21.41
CA TYR A 68 0.35 26.62 21.58
C TYR A 68 1.17 27.26 20.45
N LYS A 69 0.58 27.90 19.44
CA LYS A 69 1.31 28.55 18.35
C LYS A 69 2.32 29.60 18.82
N SER A 70 2.03 30.32 19.92
CA SER A 70 2.93 31.34 20.50
C SER A 70 4.00 30.73 21.41
N ASN A 71 3.83 29.48 21.88
CA ASN A 71 4.83 28.83 22.73
C ASN A 71 4.83 27.32 22.50
N PHE A 72 5.50 26.93 21.44
CA PHE A 72 5.60 25.55 20.97
C PHE A 72 6.17 24.60 22.03
N LYS A 73 7.18 25.09 22.78
CA LYS A 73 7.82 24.30 23.86
C LYS A 73 6.83 23.87 24.94
N LYS A 74 5.86 24.74 25.28
CA LYS A 74 4.76 24.37 26.23
C LYS A 74 3.84 23.31 25.62
N GLY A 75 3.64 23.33 24.31
CA GLY A 75 2.82 22.37 23.58
C GLY A 75 3.39 20.95 23.61
N ILE A 76 4.72 20.81 23.67
CA ILE A 76 5.40 19.51 23.65
C ILE A 76 5.79 19.01 25.05
N LYS A 77 5.97 19.94 26.00
CA LYS A 77 6.49 19.61 27.33
C LYS A 77 5.55 18.76 28.17
N ILE A 78 6.01 17.63 28.66
CA ILE A 78 5.30 16.75 29.62
C ILE A 78 5.81 17.07 31.03
N LYS A 79 4.91 17.34 31.96
CA LYS A 79 5.24 17.60 33.37
C LYS A 79 4.99 16.33 34.19
N TRP A 80 6.07 15.63 34.52
CA TRP A 80 6.04 14.33 35.18
C TRP A 80 5.48 14.38 36.62
N LYS A 81 5.78 15.47 37.35
CA LYS A 81 5.37 15.63 38.76
C LYS A 81 4.04 16.37 38.86
N ARG A 82 2.96 15.78 38.36
CA ARG A 82 1.61 16.34 38.43
C ARG A 82 0.57 15.25 38.68
N ASN A 83 -0.67 15.67 39.01
CA ASN A 83 -1.79 14.72 39.19
C ASN A 83 -2.04 13.94 37.89
N ARG A 84 -2.61 12.74 38.00
CA ARG A 84 -2.81 11.80 36.89
C ARG A 84 -3.57 12.42 35.70
N LYS A 85 -4.63 13.21 35.98
CA LYS A 85 -5.43 13.85 34.90
C LYS A 85 -4.57 14.79 34.06
N ARG A 86 -3.77 15.62 34.71
CA ARG A 86 -2.92 16.61 34.03
C ARG A 86 -1.74 15.94 33.33
N PHE A 87 -1.19 14.89 33.92
CA PHE A 87 -0.14 14.08 33.26
C PHE A 87 -0.67 13.44 31.97
N ASN A 88 -1.85 12.78 32.04
CA ASN A 88 -2.47 12.17 30.85
C ASN A 88 -2.74 13.20 29.75
N TYR A 89 -3.22 14.39 30.11
CA TYR A 89 -3.40 15.49 29.17
C TYR A 89 -2.09 15.91 28.50
N ASP A 90 -1.02 16.09 29.29
CA ASP A 90 0.29 16.48 28.77
C ASP A 90 0.88 15.40 27.83
N VAL A 91 0.74 14.12 28.19
CA VAL A 91 1.17 12.98 27.37
C VAL A 91 0.36 12.96 26.04
N HIS A 92 -0.97 13.00 26.11
CA HIS A 92 -1.82 12.98 24.91
C HIS A 92 -1.50 14.16 23.98
N LYS A 93 -1.37 15.36 24.52
CA LYS A 93 -1.03 16.58 23.79
C LYS A 93 0.33 16.45 23.06
N SER A 94 1.35 15.95 23.77
CA SER A 94 2.72 15.86 23.25
C SER A 94 2.87 14.74 22.24
N LEU A 95 2.37 13.55 22.56
CA LEU A 95 2.36 12.41 21.62
C LEU A 95 1.46 12.70 20.43
N GLY A 96 0.32 13.35 20.66
CA GLY A 96 -0.64 13.72 19.61
C GLY A 96 0.02 14.57 18.52
N ILE A 97 0.72 15.64 18.90
CA ILE A 97 1.40 16.47 17.89
C ILE A 97 2.58 15.74 17.24
N PHE A 98 3.32 14.94 18.01
CA PHE A 98 4.47 14.19 17.48
C PHE A 98 4.04 13.17 16.43
N PHE A 99 2.98 12.42 16.73
CA PHE A 99 2.48 11.38 15.83
C PHE A 99 1.41 11.86 14.83
N SER A 100 1.05 13.15 14.85
CA SER A 100 -0.01 13.68 13.97
C SER A 100 0.28 13.44 12.49
N LEU A 101 1.51 13.67 12.03
CA LEU A 101 1.86 13.49 10.63
C LEU A 101 1.85 12.01 10.22
N PRO A 102 2.53 11.08 10.93
CA PRO A 102 2.37 9.65 10.62
C PRO A 102 0.92 9.17 10.63
N LEU A 103 0.14 9.58 11.62
CA LEU A 103 -1.27 9.18 11.73
C LEU A 103 -2.11 9.74 10.57
N ALA A 104 -1.84 10.98 10.14
CA ALA A 104 -2.50 11.58 8.96
C ALA A 104 -2.22 10.74 7.70
N VAL A 105 -0.96 10.42 7.48
CA VAL A 105 -0.51 9.61 6.33
C VAL A 105 -1.16 8.23 6.36
N MET A 106 -1.15 7.56 7.52
CA MET A 106 -1.72 6.23 7.68
C MET A 106 -3.24 6.23 7.50
N ALA A 107 -3.94 7.21 8.07
CA ALA A 107 -5.41 7.30 7.94
C ALA A 107 -5.82 7.59 6.50
N PHE A 108 -5.14 8.54 5.84
CA PHE A 108 -5.42 8.89 4.44
C PHE A 108 -5.13 7.71 3.49
N SER A 109 -3.96 7.09 3.63
CA SER A 109 -3.58 5.95 2.78
C SER A 109 -4.39 4.69 3.12
N GLY A 110 -4.82 4.54 4.37
CA GLY A 110 -5.71 3.44 4.78
C GLY A 110 -7.06 3.51 4.10
N GLY A 111 -7.62 4.71 3.96
CA GLY A 111 -8.89 4.95 3.24
C GLY A 111 -8.81 4.50 1.78
N TYR A 112 -7.67 4.64 1.14
CA TYR A 112 -7.45 4.21 -0.24
C TYR A 112 -7.78 2.72 -0.46
N PHE A 113 -7.41 1.85 0.48
CA PHE A 113 -7.63 0.41 0.32
C PHE A 113 -9.11 0.01 0.35
N THR A 114 -9.94 0.82 1.01
CA THR A 114 -11.39 0.58 1.05
C THR A 114 -12.11 1.26 -0.12
N TYR A 115 -11.72 2.50 -0.41
CA TYR A 115 -12.41 3.39 -1.35
C TYR A 115 -11.56 3.66 -2.60
N ASN A 116 -10.87 2.62 -3.08
CA ASN A 116 -9.91 2.67 -4.18
C ASN A 116 -10.43 3.40 -5.43
N SER A 117 -11.66 3.09 -5.85
CA SER A 117 -12.27 3.72 -7.04
C SER A 117 -12.37 5.25 -6.90
N TYR A 118 -12.89 5.72 -5.77
CA TYR A 118 -13.04 7.18 -5.52
C TYR A 118 -11.68 7.90 -5.52
N TYR A 119 -10.67 7.29 -4.90
CA TYR A 119 -9.31 7.84 -4.90
C TYR A 119 -8.74 7.90 -6.32
N LYS A 120 -8.90 6.82 -7.08
CA LYS A 120 -8.41 6.76 -8.47
C LYS A 120 -9.13 7.76 -9.37
N ASP A 121 -10.44 7.90 -9.23
CA ASP A 121 -11.21 8.88 -10.01
C ASP A 121 -10.79 10.31 -9.67
N GLY A 122 -10.55 10.60 -8.39
CA GLY A 122 -9.99 11.88 -7.98
C GLY A 122 -8.58 12.12 -8.56
N LEU A 123 -7.74 11.09 -8.58
CA LEU A 123 -6.39 11.20 -9.14
C LEU A 123 -6.39 11.41 -10.66
N LYS A 124 -7.35 10.83 -11.39
CA LYS A 124 -7.49 11.03 -12.86
C LYS A 124 -7.72 12.51 -13.22
N LEU A 125 -8.28 13.30 -12.31
CA LEU A 125 -8.43 14.75 -12.54
C LEU A 125 -7.05 15.40 -12.70
N ILE A 126 -6.03 14.88 -12.01
CA ILE A 126 -4.64 15.36 -12.12
C ILE A 126 -4.10 15.12 -13.53
N ASP A 127 -4.37 13.95 -14.13
CA ASP A 127 -3.94 13.64 -15.49
C ASP A 127 -4.51 14.63 -16.50
N GLY A 128 -5.77 15.04 -16.31
CA GLY A 128 -6.41 16.06 -17.14
C GLY A 128 -5.72 17.42 -17.05
N PHE A 129 -5.29 17.82 -15.85
CA PHE A 129 -4.58 19.10 -15.65
C PHE A 129 -3.15 19.08 -16.22
N ILE A 130 -2.48 17.92 -16.14
CA ILE A 130 -1.07 17.80 -16.59
C ILE A 130 -0.99 17.53 -18.10
N GLY A 131 -2.10 17.19 -18.75
CA GLY A 131 -2.14 16.86 -20.18
C GLY A 131 -1.45 15.53 -20.47
N ASN A 132 -1.55 14.59 -19.57
CA ASN A 132 -0.83 13.34 -19.66
C ASN A 132 -1.38 12.43 -20.74
N LYS A 133 -0.50 11.89 -21.56
CA LYS A 133 -0.88 10.92 -22.61
C LYS A 133 -1.40 9.64 -21.93
N GLN A 134 -2.52 9.14 -22.41
CA GLN A 134 -2.95 7.80 -22.08
C GLN A 134 -1.82 6.83 -22.46
N PRO A 135 -1.48 5.88 -21.59
CA PRO A 135 -0.49 4.89 -21.99
C PRO A 135 -0.99 4.21 -23.26
N GLU A 136 -0.19 4.29 -24.30
CA GLU A 136 -0.47 3.50 -25.48
C GLU A 136 -0.52 2.03 -25.04
N LYS A 137 -1.68 1.45 -25.24
CA LYS A 137 -1.87 0.02 -25.05
C LYS A 137 -1.02 -0.66 -26.13
N LYS A 138 0.25 -0.91 -25.84
CA LYS A 138 1.08 -1.69 -26.75
C LYS A 138 0.55 -3.12 -26.75
N ILE A 139 -0.40 -3.35 -27.61
CA ILE A 139 -0.73 -4.69 -28.04
C ILE A 139 0.35 -5.04 -29.06
N GLU A 140 1.46 -5.55 -28.61
CA GLU A 140 2.39 -6.21 -29.50
C GLU A 140 1.73 -7.52 -29.90
N ALA A 141 1.04 -7.50 -31.04
CA ALA A 141 0.62 -8.71 -31.71
C ALA A 141 1.90 -9.42 -32.14
N GLY A 142 2.40 -10.26 -31.30
CA GLY A 142 3.68 -10.92 -31.58
C GLY A 142 3.79 -12.28 -30.96
N THR A 143 4.63 -13.04 -31.54
CA THR A 143 5.18 -14.33 -31.15
C THR A 143 4.92 -14.68 -29.70
N GLY A 144 4.27 -15.80 -29.50
CA GLY A 144 4.00 -16.33 -28.16
C GLY A 144 5.23 -16.26 -27.26
N ILE A 145 5.13 -15.52 -26.20
CA ILE A 145 6.23 -15.39 -25.23
C ILE A 145 6.27 -16.66 -24.41
N ASP A 146 7.41 -17.35 -24.46
CA ASP A 146 7.60 -18.52 -23.61
C ASP A 146 7.60 -18.09 -22.13
N ILE A 147 6.62 -18.55 -21.40
CA ILE A 147 6.48 -18.26 -19.96
C ILE A 147 7.71 -18.74 -19.19
N LEU A 148 8.30 -19.87 -19.57
CA LEU A 148 9.51 -20.38 -18.93
C LEU A 148 10.69 -19.44 -19.20
N HIS A 149 10.80 -18.91 -20.41
CA HIS A 149 11.84 -17.94 -20.76
C HIS A 149 11.71 -16.65 -19.93
N LEU A 150 10.49 -16.19 -19.63
CA LEU A 150 10.27 -15.03 -18.76
C LEU A 150 10.76 -15.28 -17.32
N LEU A 151 10.73 -16.53 -16.87
CA LEU A 151 11.22 -16.91 -15.54
C LEU A 151 12.75 -17.01 -15.52
N GLU A 152 13.34 -17.47 -16.62
CA GLU A 152 14.79 -17.74 -16.72
C GLU A 152 15.60 -16.48 -17.08
N THR A 153 15.01 -15.54 -17.79
CA THR A 153 15.70 -14.31 -18.19
C THR A 153 15.35 -13.17 -17.22
N PRO A 154 16.19 -12.91 -16.21
CA PRO A 154 15.95 -11.79 -15.34
C PRO A 154 16.09 -10.48 -16.12
N ASP A 155 15.06 -9.67 -16.05
CA ASP A 155 15.15 -8.28 -16.49
C ASP A 155 16.18 -7.56 -15.61
N ASN A 156 17.21 -6.99 -16.23
CA ASN A 156 18.26 -6.28 -15.51
C ASN A 156 17.75 -5.12 -14.65
N GLN A 157 16.53 -4.64 -14.90
CA GLN A 157 15.95 -3.51 -14.18
C GLN A 157 14.86 -3.90 -13.19
N TYR A 158 14.15 -5.01 -13.43
CA TYR A 158 12.98 -5.39 -12.64
C TYR A 158 13.03 -6.87 -12.25
N ALA A 159 12.86 -7.15 -10.97
CA ALA A 159 12.75 -8.51 -10.45
C ALA A 159 11.27 -8.96 -10.47
N LEU A 160 11.02 -10.18 -10.90
CA LEU A 160 9.68 -10.78 -10.85
C LEU A 160 9.25 -10.91 -9.38
N ARG A 161 8.07 -10.38 -9.07
CA ARG A 161 7.52 -10.36 -7.71
C ARG A 161 6.41 -11.38 -7.51
N ALA A 162 5.51 -11.48 -8.48
CA ALA A 162 4.34 -12.36 -8.38
C ALA A 162 3.84 -12.74 -9.76
N ILE A 163 3.33 -13.97 -9.84
CA ILE A 163 2.61 -14.48 -11.01
C ILE A 163 1.21 -14.84 -10.54
N TYR A 164 0.22 -14.35 -11.25
CA TYR A 164 -1.17 -14.74 -11.06
C TYR A 164 -1.56 -15.61 -12.24
N PHE A 165 -1.94 -16.83 -11.94
CA PHE A 165 -2.35 -17.82 -12.95
C PHE A 165 -3.81 -17.57 -13.34
N PRO A 166 -4.20 -18.01 -14.54
CA PRO A 166 -5.60 -17.96 -14.97
C PRO A 166 -6.53 -18.60 -13.94
N GLN A 167 -7.69 -18.00 -13.76
CA GLN A 167 -8.75 -18.53 -12.91
C GLN A 167 -10.02 -18.69 -13.73
N ASP A 168 -10.96 -19.48 -13.26
CA ASP A 168 -12.23 -19.73 -13.95
C ASP A 168 -12.86 -18.41 -14.42
N GLY A 169 -13.07 -18.29 -15.71
CA GLY A 169 -13.64 -17.10 -16.35
C GLY A 169 -12.66 -15.99 -16.68
N ASN A 170 -11.36 -16.15 -16.38
CA ASN A 170 -10.33 -15.16 -16.76
C ASN A 170 -9.06 -15.88 -17.21
N GLU A 171 -8.90 -16.01 -18.50
CA GLU A 171 -7.80 -16.76 -19.14
C GLU A 171 -6.53 -15.91 -19.32
N VAL A 172 -6.14 -15.18 -18.29
CA VAL A 172 -5.02 -14.23 -18.36
C VAL A 172 -3.98 -14.53 -17.30
N TYR A 173 -2.74 -14.71 -17.74
CA TYR A 173 -1.57 -14.72 -16.86
C TYR A 173 -1.17 -13.28 -16.55
N GLN A 174 -0.96 -12.94 -15.28
CA GLN A 174 -0.52 -11.60 -14.89
C GLN A 174 0.81 -11.68 -14.15
N PHE A 175 1.83 -11.06 -14.72
CA PHE A 175 3.17 -10.97 -14.15
C PHE A 175 3.36 -9.58 -13.54
N ARG A 176 3.78 -9.55 -12.30
CA ARG A 176 4.09 -8.30 -11.61
C ARG A 176 5.57 -8.26 -11.25
N TYR A 177 6.21 -7.20 -11.66
CA TYR A 177 7.63 -6.96 -11.44
C TYR A 177 7.82 -5.76 -10.52
N ILE A 178 8.93 -5.73 -9.81
CA ILE A 178 9.31 -4.62 -8.93
C ILE A 178 10.78 -4.27 -9.19
N LYS A 179 11.08 -2.99 -9.31
CA LYS A 179 12.45 -2.54 -9.60
C LYS A 179 13.43 -2.90 -8.48
N ASN A 180 12.97 -2.91 -7.24
CA ASN A 180 13.81 -3.22 -6.09
C ASN A 180 13.06 -4.12 -5.11
N ARG A 181 13.59 -5.31 -4.87
CA ARG A 181 13.03 -6.27 -3.91
C ARG A 181 13.34 -5.89 -2.46
N PHE A 182 14.41 -5.15 -2.24
CA PHE A 182 14.86 -4.79 -0.91
C PHE A 182 14.17 -3.50 -0.44
N ILE A 183 14.16 -3.30 0.87
CA ILE A 183 13.58 -2.12 1.50
C ILE A 183 14.57 -0.96 1.32
N ASN A 184 14.39 -0.19 0.26
CA ASN A 184 15.19 0.99 -0.01
C ASN A 184 14.29 2.23 -0.03
N PRO A 185 14.80 3.36 0.47
CA PRO A 185 14.04 4.62 0.39
C PRO A 185 13.72 4.99 -1.05
N GLY A 186 12.56 5.57 -1.26
CA GLY A 186 12.16 6.11 -2.55
C GLY A 186 10.85 5.53 -3.09
N LEU A 187 10.56 5.90 -4.33
CA LEU A 187 9.33 5.50 -5.01
C LEU A 187 9.36 4.01 -5.37
N ARG A 188 8.25 3.36 -5.11
CA ARG A 188 8.04 1.98 -5.53
C ARG A 188 7.69 1.95 -7.02
N LYS A 189 8.65 1.47 -7.82
CA LYS A 189 8.46 1.33 -9.26
C LYS A 189 8.08 -0.11 -9.59
N THR A 190 6.97 -0.25 -10.29
CA THR A 190 6.42 -1.57 -10.67
C THR A 190 6.22 -1.62 -12.18
N ARG A 191 6.18 -2.83 -12.71
CA ARG A 191 5.83 -3.13 -14.10
C ARG A 191 4.84 -4.28 -14.08
N GLU A 192 3.86 -4.23 -14.97
CA GLU A 192 2.86 -5.28 -15.10
C GLU A 192 2.82 -5.78 -16.55
N LEU A 193 2.78 -7.09 -16.70
CA LEU A 193 2.64 -7.75 -17.99
C LEU A 193 1.47 -8.73 -17.90
N LYS A 194 0.58 -8.70 -18.87
CA LYS A 194 -0.53 -9.67 -18.97
C LYS A 194 -0.45 -10.40 -20.30
N LEU A 195 -0.54 -11.71 -20.23
CA LEU A 195 -0.50 -12.60 -21.39
C LEU A 195 -1.81 -13.42 -21.46
N ASP A 196 -2.25 -13.71 -22.67
CA ASP A 196 -3.34 -14.67 -22.89
C ASP A 196 -2.83 -16.11 -22.80
N ASN A 197 -3.72 -17.10 -22.99
CA ASN A 197 -3.35 -18.52 -22.97
C ASN A 197 -2.40 -18.92 -24.10
N ASN A 198 -2.33 -18.12 -25.17
CA ASN A 198 -1.43 -18.34 -26.29
C ASN A 198 -0.10 -17.57 -26.10
N SER A 199 0.12 -17.02 -24.91
CA SER A 199 1.30 -16.23 -24.56
C SER A 199 1.44 -14.91 -25.33
N ASN A 200 0.36 -14.40 -25.92
CA ASN A 200 0.38 -13.07 -26.55
C ASN A 200 0.25 -12.00 -25.48
N THR A 201 0.96 -10.90 -25.66
CA THR A 201 0.87 -9.76 -24.74
C THR A 201 -0.45 -9.02 -24.93
N ILE A 202 -1.31 -9.06 -23.91
CA ILE A 202 -2.57 -8.30 -23.89
C ILE A 202 -2.33 -6.90 -23.30
N TYR A 203 -1.41 -6.78 -22.36
CA TYR A 203 -1.19 -5.54 -21.65
C TYR A 203 0.25 -5.50 -21.11
N SER A 204 0.89 -4.37 -21.30
CA SER A 204 2.20 -4.11 -20.69
C SER A 204 2.20 -2.68 -20.16
N SER A 205 2.64 -2.50 -18.93
CA SER A 205 2.83 -1.16 -18.36
C SER A 205 4.16 -1.10 -17.63
N SER A 206 4.72 0.10 -17.59
CA SER A 206 5.94 0.39 -16.83
C SER A 206 5.69 1.67 -16.04
N PHE A 207 6.17 1.74 -14.82
CA PHE A 207 5.93 2.85 -13.90
C PHE A 207 6.17 4.22 -14.53
N ASN A 208 7.25 4.35 -15.32
CA ASN A 208 7.59 5.64 -15.92
C ASN A 208 6.65 6.03 -17.08
N ASP A 209 6.00 5.05 -17.68
CA ASP A 209 5.09 5.24 -18.82
C ASP A 209 3.62 5.37 -18.37
N ASP A 210 3.33 4.97 -17.14
CA ASP A 210 1.99 5.05 -16.57
C ASP A 210 1.57 6.51 -16.36
N PRO A 211 0.27 6.83 -16.45
CA PRO A 211 -0.25 8.14 -16.07
C PRO A 211 0.16 8.53 -14.66
N VAL A 212 0.29 9.83 -14.38
CA VAL A 212 0.67 10.34 -13.06
C VAL A 212 -0.29 9.83 -11.97
N SER A 213 -1.57 9.72 -12.29
CA SER A 213 -2.57 9.16 -11.37
C SER A 213 -2.23 7.73 -10.94
N GLU A 214 -1.79 6.87 -11.86
CA GLU A 214 -1.43 5.48 -11.56
C GLU A 214 -0.07 5.42 -10.84
N GLN A 215 0.87 6.30 -11.21
CA GLN A 215 2.15 6.42 -10.49
C GLN A 215 1.92 6.76 -9.01
N ILE A 216 1.03 7.73 -8.73
CA ILE A 216 0.64 8.12 -7.37
C ILE A 216 -0.10 6.96 -6.68
N ALA A 217 -1.04 6.33 -7.37
CA ALA A 217 -1.83 5.21 -6.84
C ALA A 217 -0.92 4.05 -6.39
N ALA A 218 0.15 3.79 -7.13
CA ALA A 218 1.13 2.75 -6.78
C ALA A 218 1.87 3.03 -5.46
N GLN A 219 1.92 4.31 -5.02
CA GLN A 219 2.63 4.69 -3.80
C GLN A 219 1.78 4.56 -2.52
N PHE A 220 0.46 4.40 -2.61
CA PHE A 220 -0.37 4.28 -1.39
C PHE A 220 0.07 3.13 -0.50
N TYR A 221 0.41 1.98 -1.08
CA TYR A 221 0.85 0.83 -0.30
C TYR A 221 2.20 1.09 0.39
N PRO A 222 3.27 1.46 -0.34
CA PRO A 222 4.56 1.73 0.33
C PRO A 222 4.50 2.92 1.32
N ILE A 223 3.64 3.91 1.08
CA ILE A 223 3.42 5.00 2.04
C ILE A 223 2.77 4.44 3.32
N HIS A 224 1.73 3.63 3.17
CA HIS A 224 0.97 3.10 4.31
C HIS A 224 1.83 2.22 5.22
N ILE A 225 2.73 1.42 4.64
CA ILE A 225 3.59 0.53 5.42
C ILE A 225 4.96 1.15 5.77
N GLY A 226 5.19 2.41 5.39
CA GLY A 226 6.42 3.13 5.67
C GLY A 226 7.60 2.83 4.75
N ASP A 227 7.44 1.98 3.73
CA ASP A 227 8.52 1.56 2.83
C ASP A 227 9.23 2.73 2.14
N MET A 228 8.53 3.83 1.88
CA MET A 228 9.12 5.00 1.21
C MET A 228 10.28 5.62 1.99
N ALA A 229 10.26 5.49 3.32
CA ALA A 229 11.36 5.96 4.18
C ALA A 229 12.40 4.85 4.46
N GLY A 230 12.31 3.71 3.75
CA GLY A 230 13.20 2.59 3.92
C GLY A 230 13.05 1.93 5.30
N MET A 231 14.15 1.46 5.86
CA MET A 231 14.14 0.80 7.18
C MET A 231 13.58 1.70 8.28
N LEU A 232 13.84 3.02 8.21
CA LEU A 232 13.37 3.97 9.23
C LEU A 232 11.84 4.11 9.24
N GLY A 233 11.19 3.94 8.11
CA GLY A 233 9.75 4.04 8.03
C GLY A 233 9.00 2.82 8.56
N ARG A 234 9.67 1.69 8.69
CA ARG A 234 9.09 0.43 9.18
C ARG A 234 9.25 0.20 10.69
N ILE A 235 9.91 1.13 11.41
CA ILE A 235 10.16 1.04 12.87
C ILE A 235 8.92 1.50 13.70
#